data_443a817fa7151a42b292e0060fc532d0
#
_entry.id   443a817fa7151a42b292e0060fc532d0
#
_cell.length_a   1.000
_cell.length_b   1.000
_cell.length_c   1.000
_cell.angle_alpha   90.00
_cell.angle_beta   90.00
_cell.angle_gamma   90.00
#
_symmetry.space_group_name_H-M   'P 1'
#
loop_
_entity.id
_entity.type
_entity.pdbx_description
1 polymer ?
#
loop_
_entity_poly.entity_id
_entity_poly.type
_entity_poly.pdbx_seq_one_letter_code
_entity_poly.pdbx_strand_id
1 'polypeptide(L)'
;MYEITTRTTYPYSAICYITVNWPDRGAASQGSGTVVGPNDILTALHVVFNADRGGWATSVTITPGYDKSPLSSPYGSFTNWGSLVGRTANWDTNADGLLTNAEAQYDMAVIGMRSRIGDITGWVSPQPLAADFFGVMAGYPARGTGMMGEDVFADASNSFGVYQVRSGLGAGASGGPLLHTSGGVTTVVGSLSSGNSSNTSSTYAALYGEGNWEWLNAAMAANDDLIAGTLQSAFVGTAANDVMTGNTLDNTFSGGLGRDTVVFAGARSSYTISVGITATTVRDLAPGRDGTDTLAGVERLRFADGSVALDLNGNAGVTAKILGAVFGKQAVANKAYAGIGLNLLDGGMLYLDVMTVALNAHLGAGATHEAVVTTLYTNVVGFAPTAAVLAYYTGLLQSGQYTPASLGMLAAETPDNVISINLTGLAAAGLDYTPTA
;
A
#
# COMPACT_ATOMS: atom_id res chain seq x y z
N MET A 1 8.98 24.42 9.81
CA MET A 1 7.83 23.60 10.30
C MET A 1 6.62 23.93 9.46
N TYR A 2 5.91 22.92 8.94
CA TYR A 2 4.67 23.01 8.17
C TYR A 2 3.63 22.03 8.73
N GLU A 3 2.36 22.28 8.42
CA GLU A 3 1.30 21.35 8.80
C GLU A 3 1.20 20.20 7.79
N ILE A 4 1.16 18.95 8.28
CA ILE A 4 0.90 17.78 7.47
C ILE A 4 -0.62 17.61 7.36
N THR A 5 -1.17 17.99 6.21
CA THR A 5 -2.62 17.89 5.93
C THR A 5 -3.04 16.53 5.38
N THR A 6 -2.10 15.75 4.80
CA THR A 6 -2.33 14.40 4.25
C THR A 6 -2.24 13.30 5.33
N ARG A 7 -2.84 13.53 6.50
CA ARG A 7 -2.71 12.68 7.70
C ARG A 7 -3.28 11.27 7.54
N THR A 8 -4.14 11.06 6.57
CA THR A 8 -4.73 9.76 6.25
C THR A 8 -3.99 9.01 5.14
N THR A 9 -2.90 9.59 4.64
CA THR A 9 -2.07 8.97 3.60
C THR A 9 -0.77 8.47 4.24
N TYR A 10 -0.34 7.27 3.87
CA TYR A 10 0.95 6.72 4.29
C TYR A 10 2.12 7.62 3.86
N PRO A 11 3.14 7.85 4.69
CA PRO A 11 3.40 7.25 6.01
C PRO A 11 2.71 7.97 7.19
N TYR A 12 2.04 9.09 6.95
CA TYR A 12 1.49 9.94 7.99
C TYR A 12 0.28 9.34 8.70
N SER A 13 -0.44 8.42 8.05
CA SER A 13 -1.52 7.63 8.68
C SER A 13 -1.05 6.82 9.90
N ALA A 14 0.21 6.41 9.92
CA ALA A 14 0.84 5.66 11.00
C ALA A 14 1.40 6.54 12.14
N ILE A 15 1.32 7.89 12.04
CA ILE A 15 1.82 8.78 13.10
C ILE A 15 0.68 9.14 14.05
N CYS A 16 0.92 8.92 15.34
CA CYS A 16 -0.09 8.98 16.38
C CYS A 16 0.10 10.18 17.31
N TYR A 17 -1.01 10.82 17.65
CA TYR A 17 -1.13 11.65 18.84
C TYR A 17 -1.34 10.72 20.04
N ILE A 18 -0.56 10.93 21.10
CA ILE A 18 -0.60 10.14 22.32
C ILE A 18 -1.02 11.03 23.49
N THR A 19 -2.00 10.58 24.27
CA THR A 19 -2.29 11.16 25.57
C THR A 19 -2.14 10.12 26.67
N VAL A 20 -1.59 10.54 27.81
CA VAL A 20 -1.32 9.65 28.95
C VAL A 20 -1.84 10.27 30.24
N ASN A 21 -2.33 9.41 31.16
CA ASN A 21 -2.60 9.78 32.54
C ASN A 21 -1.58 9.12 33.47
N TRP A 22 -1.35 9.76 34.60
CA TRP A 22 -0.29 9.39 35.54
C TRP A 22 -0.84 8.96 36.90
N PRO A 23 -0.06 8.19 37.70
CA PRO A 23 -0.47 7.78 39.05
C PRO A 23 -0.77 8.93 39.99
N ASP A 24 -0.08 10.08 39.86
CA ASP A 24 -0.30 11.27 40.66
C ASP A 24 -1.65 11.96 40.44
N ARG A 25 -2.42 11.50 39.43
CA ARG A 25 -3.70 12.09 39.01
C ARG A 25 -3.65 13.57 38.64
N GLY A 26 -2.46 14.11 38.36
CA GLY A 26 -2.28 15.43 37.78
C GLY A 26 -2.80 15.52 36.36
N ALA A 27 -2.58 16.66 35.69
CA ALA A 27 -3.01 16.87 34.32
C ALA A 27 -2.41 15.81 33.38
N ALA A 28 -3.22 15.35 32.42
CA ALA A 28 -2.75 14.45 31.37
C ALA A 28 -1.60 15.09 30.57
N SER A 29 -0.66 14.27 30.13
CA SER A 29 0.42 14.70 29.22
C SER A 29 0.13 14.26 27.79
N GLN A 30 0.76 14.92 26.84
CA GLN A 30 0.69 14.56 25.43
C GLN A 30 2.08 14.23 24.87
N GLY A 31 2.09 13.39 23.85
CA GLY A 31 3.26 13.01 23.07
C GLY A 31 2.87 12.60 21.67
N SER A 32 3.84 12.08 20.95
CA SER A 32 3.71 11.52 19.62
C SER A 32 4.24 10.09 19.57
N GLY A 33 3.86 9.33 18.56
CA GLY A 33 4.40 7.99 18.31
C GLY A 33 4.18 7.56 16.89
N THR A 34 4.71 6.41 16.55
CA THR A 34 4.64 5.83 15.21
C THR A 34 4.22 4.38 15.32
N VAL A 35 3.21 3.99 14.56
CA VAL A 35 2.87 2.57 14.38
C VAL A 35 4.01 1.92 13.59
N VAL A 36 4.67 0.94 14.18
CA VAL A 36 5.88 0.29 13.63
C VAL A 36 5.69 -1.21 13.37
N GLY A 37 4.54 -1.73 13.71
CA GLY A 37 4.15 -3.12 13.55
C GLY A 37 2.63 -3.28 13.61
N PRO A 38 2.11 -4.50 13.54
CA PRO A 38 0.66 -4.75 13.59
C PRO A 38 -0.03 -4.13 14.80
N ASN A 39 0.62 -4.14 15.96
CA ASN A 39 0.09 -3.64 17.23
C ASN A 39 1.10 -2.85 18.07
N ASP A 40 2.19 -2.38 17.46
CA ASP A 40 3.30 -1.74 18.14
C ASP A 40 3.38 -0.26 17.81
N ILE A 41 3.49 0.58 18.84
CA ILE A 41 3.73 2.02 18.70
C ILE A 41 5.06 2.37 19.34
N LEU A 42 6.03 2.81 18.52
CA LEU A 42 7.28 3.37 18.97
C LEU A 42 7.06 4.80 19.45
N THR A 43 7.58 5.14 20.63
CA THR A 43 7.55 6.48 21.21
C THR A 43 8.79 6.72 22.08
N ALA A 44 8.93 7.89 22.70
CA ALA A 44 9.97 8.15 23.68
C ALA A 44 9.57 7.58 25.06
N LEU A 45 10.56 7.18 25.86
CA LEU A 45 10.30 6.62 27.21
C LEU A 45 9.64 7.66 28.11
N HIS A 46 10.13 8.92 28.09
CA HIS A 46 9.56 9.99 28.94
C HIS A 46 8.11 10.34 28.59
N VAL A 47 7.56 9.87 27.45
CA VAL A 47 6.13 10.04 27.13
C VAL A 47 5.26 9.12 27.96
N VAL A 48 5.75 7.93 28.34
CA VAL A 48 4.99 6.89 29.04
C VAL A 48 5.57 6.52 30.41
N PHE A 49 6.72 7.09 30.79
CA PHE A 49 7.35 6.90 32.09
C PHE A 49 7.84 8.24 32.65
N ASN A 50 7.51 8.54 33.90
CA ASN A 50 7.99 9.73 34.61
C ASN A 50 8.09 9.41 36.10
N ALA A 51 9.31 9.42 36.64
CA ALA A 51 9.56 9.05 38.06
C ALA A 51 8.88 10.02 39.03
N ASP A 52 8.88 11.32 38.75
CA ASP A 52 8.27 12.36 39.61
C ASP A 52 6.75 12.26 39.66
N ARG A 53 6.14 11.60 38.65
CA ARG A 53 4.70 11.40 38.53
C ARG A 53 4.24 10.00 38.94
N GLY A 54 5.13 9.22 39.56
CA GLY A 54 4.84 7.90 40.09
C GLY A 54 5.18 6.73 39.17
N GLY A 55 5.99 6.96 38.13
CA GLY A 55 6.52 5.92 37.22
C GLY A 55 5.76 5.80 35.92
N TRP A 56 5.32 4.58 35.57
CA TRP A 56 4.62 4.31 34.31
C TRP A 56 3.23 4.97 34.26
N ALA A 57 2.85 5.41 33.05
CA ALA A 57 1.51 5.88 32.77
C ALA A 57 0.45 4.86 33.16
N THR A 58 -0.67 5.33 33.73
CA THR A 58 -1.81 4.48 34.16
C THR A 58 -2.81 4.27 33.07
N SER A 59 -2.84 5.14 32.06
CA SER A 59 -3.61 4.94 30.83
C SER A 59 -2.93 5.64 29.66
N VAL A 60 -3.10 5.06 28.48
CA VAL A 60 -2.59 5.57 27.22
C VAL A 60 -3.72 5.57 26.20
N THR A 61 -3.86 6.67 25.47
CA THR A 61 -4.78 6.78 24.33
C THR A 61 -3.97 7.11 23.08
N ILE A 62 -4.14 6.31 22.06
CA ILE A 62 -3.47 6.43 20.76
C ILE A 62 -4.48 6.92 19.73
N THR A 63 -4.21 8.05 19.06
CA THR A 63 -5.09 8.62 18.04
C THR A 63 -4.29 8.87 16.76
N PRO A 64 -4.30 7.92 15.80
CA PRO A 64 -3.58 8.06 14.54
C PRO A 64 -4.21 9.13 13.65
N GLY A 65 -3.38 9.86 12.90
CA GLY A 65 -3.84 10.86 11.95
C GLY A 65 -4.66 12.01 12.56
N TYR A 66 -4.53 12.25 13.88
CA TYR A 66 -5.31 13.23 14.62
C TYR A 66 -5.20 14.64 14.06
N ASP A 67 -6.32 15.37 14.03
CA ASP A 67 -6.40 16.79 13.71
C ASP A 67 -6.97 17.56 14.90
N LYS A 68 -6.31 18.64 15.27
CA LYS A 68 -6.78 19.55 16.34
C LYS A 68 -7.73 20.61 15.81
N SER A 69 -7.69 20.93 14.50
CA SER A 69 -8.48 22.01 13.91
C SER A 69 -8.76 21.76 12.39
N PRO A 70 -9.96 21.30 12.02
CA PRO A 70 -11.07 20.89 12.89
C PRO A 70 -10.76 19.58 13.63
N LEU A 71 -11.35 19.42 14.82
CA LEU A 71 -11.21 18.20 15.63
C LEU A 71 -11.63 16.97 14.80
N SER A 72 -10.67 16.09 14.51
CA SER A 72 -10.91 14.88 13.71
C SER A 72 -9.99 13.75 14.15
N SER A 73 -10.56 12.55 14.25
CA SER A 73 -9.87 11.30 14.54
C SER A 73 -10.27 10.30 13.47
N PRO A 74 -9.67 10.35 12.27
CA PRO A 74 -10.13 9.59 11.10
C PRO A 74 -10.13 8.08 11.32
N TYR A 75 -9.25 7.59 12.19
CA TYR A 75 -9.14 6.18 12.57
C TYR A 75 -9.73 5.86 13.95
N GLY A 76 -10.36 6.86 14.61
CA GLY A 76 -10.77 6.74 16.00
C GLY A 76 -9.61 6.88 17.00
N SER A 77 -9.89 6.54 18.26
CA SER A 77 -8.90 6.53 19.35
C SER A 77 -8.88 5.16 20.00
N PHE A 78 -7.67 4.67 20.29
CA PHE A 78 -7.43 3.33 20.82
C PHE A 78 -6.94 3.44 22.27
N THR A 79 -7.64 2.77 23.19
CA THR A 79 -7.35 2.77 24.64
C THR A 79 -7.04 1.36 25.17
N ASN A 80 -7.09 0.35 24.31
CA ASN A 80 -6.92 -1.07 24.64
C ASN A 80 -5.43 -1.51 24.60
N TRP A 81 -4.54 -0.69 25.12
CA TRP A 81 -3.13 -1.05 25.26
C TRP A 81 -2.98 -2.25 26.22
N GLY A 82 -1.89 -3.00 26.07
CA GLY A 82 -1.62 -4.23 26.81
C GLY A 82 -0.28 -4.25 27.51
N SER A 83 0.70 -3.51 26.96
CA SER A 83 2.06 -3.44 27.51
C SER A 83 2.68 -2.06 27.30
N LEU A 84 3.57 -1.69 28.22
CA LEU A 84 4.50 -0.56 28.08
C LEU A 84 5.90 -1.12 28.34
N VAL A 85 6.76 -1.08 27.33
CA VAL A 85 8.14 -1.58 27.43
C VAL A 85 9.07 -0.42 27.09
N GLY A 86 9.97 -0.07 27.99
CA GLY A 86 10.91 1.04 27.81
C GLY A 86 12.34 0.66 28.15
N ARG A 87 13.28 1.39 27.57
CA ARG A 87 14.71 1.28 27.87
C ARG A 87 15.07 2.08 29.13
N THR A 88 14.65 1.60 30.29
CA THR A 88 14.88 2.31 31.57
C THR A 88 16.31 2.26 32.07
N ALA A 89 17.13 1.32 31.60
CA ALA A 89 18.55 1.25 31.93
C ALA A 89 19.31 2.37 31.22
N ASN A 90 20.16 3.08 31.95
CA ASN A 90 21.00 4.19 31.46
C ASN A 90 20.23 5.43 30.96
N TRP A 91 18.93 5.51 31.24
CA TRP A 91 18.09 6.67 30.95
C TRP A 91 17.99 7.53 32.21
N ASP A 92 18.21 8.85 32.07
CA ASP A 92 18.17 9.84 33.18
C ASP A 92 18.86 9.33 34.46
N THR A 93 20.16 9.05 34.33
CA THR A 93 20.92 8.34 35.35
C THR A 93 21.13 9.15 36.65
N ASN A 94 21.02 10.47 36.56
CA ASN A 94 21.12 11.39 37.69
C ASN A 94 19.76 11.86 38.22
N ALA A 95 18.64 11.44 37.57
CA ALA A 95 17.27 11.76 37.91
C ALA A 95 16.98 13.29 37.98
N ASP A 96 17.60 14.08 37.09
CA ASP A 96 17.40 15.52 37.02
C ASP A 96 16.35 15.92 35.96
N GLY A 97 15.82 14.96 35.20
CA GLY A 97 14.84 15.16 34.14
C GLY A 97 15.41 15.78 32.86
N LEU A 98 16.75 15.93 32.77
CA LEU A 98 17.47 16.48 31.64
C LEU A 98 18.33 15.38 31.01
N LEU A 99 18.09 15.06 29.74
CA LEU A 99 18.82 14.00 29.05
C LEU A 99 20.06 14.57 28.35
N THR A 100 21.22 14.04 28.70
CA THR A 100 22.43 14.16 27.89
C THR A 100 22.28 13.36 26.60
N ASN A 101 23.15 13.59 25.59
CA ASN A 101 23.12 12.77 24.36
C ASN A 101 23.35 11.27 24.63
N ALA A 102 24.18 10.95 25.67
CA ALA A 102 24.42 9.57 26.06
C ALA A 102 23.18 8.89 26.67
N GLU A 103 22.35 9.64 27.36
CA GLU A 103 21.09 9.16 27.95
C GLU A 103 19.93 9.17 26.92
N ALA A 104 19.91 10.17 26.05
CA ALA A 104 18.89 10.33 25.03
C ALA A 104 18.79 9.14 24.06
N GLN A 105 19.87 8.39 23.83
CA GLN A 105 19.84 7.17 23.02
C GLN A 105 18.93 6.08 23.61
N TYR A 106 18.70 6.10 24.93
CA TYR A 106 17.87 5.12 25.65
C TYR A 106 16.44 5.63 25.88
N ASP A 107 16.10 6.85 25.44
CA ASP A 107 14.77 7.42 25.59
C ASP A 107 13.80 6.85 24.55
N MET A 108 13.53 5.57 24.65
CA MET A 108 12.66 4.81 23.75
C MET A 108 11.72 3.91 24.53
N ALA A 109 10.46 3.85 24.07
CA ALA A 109 9.45 2.93 24.55
C ALA A 109 8.60 2.36 23.39
N VAL A 110 8.07 1.16 23.62
CA VAL A 110 7.05 0.53 22.76
C VAL A 110 5.78 0.36 23.57
N ILE A 111 4.66 0.80 22.99
CA ILE A 111 3.32 0.55 23.51
C ILE A 111 2.75 -0.59 22.69
N GLY A 112 2.46 -1.73 23.34
CA GLY A 112 1.78 -2.86 22.72
C GLY A 112 0.27 -2.72 22.85
N MET A 113 -0.45 -2.82 21.75
CA MET A 113 -1.90 -2.74 21.68
C MET A 113 -2.52 -4.13 21.67
N ARG A 114 -3.73 -4.29 22.22
CA ARG A 114 -4.55 -5.52 22.12
C ARG A 114 -5.39 -5.57 20.84
N SER A 115 -5.15 -4.64 19.92
CA SER A 115 -5.78 -4.59 18.60
C SER A 115 -4.72 -4.38 17.53
N ARG A 116 -5.01 -4.85 16.33
CA ARG A 116 -4.14 -4.74 15.16
C ARG A 116 -4.29 -3.36 14.52
N ILE A 117 -3.83 -2.32 15.24
CA ILE A 117 -3.94 -0.91 14.79
C ILE A 117 -3.22 -0.69 13.45
N GLY A 118 -2.11 -1.39 13.23
CA GLY A 118 -1.34 -1.31 11.98
C GLY A 118 -2.11 -1.79 10.75
N ASP A 119 -3.05 -2.72 10.91
CA ASP A 119 -3.92 -3.16 9.81
C ASP A 119 -4.85 -2.04 9.31
N ILE A 120 -5.12 -1.05 10.18
CA ILE A 120 -6.03 0.07 9.87
C ILE A 120 -5.27 1.29 9.34
N THR A 121 -4.09 1.57 9.90
CA THR A 121 -3.32 2.78 9.61
C THR A 121 -2.18 2.56 8.63
N GLY A 122 -1.78 1.30 8.38
CA GLY A 122 -0.44 0.94 7.93
C GLY A 122 0.58 1.11 9.07
N TRP A 123 1.80 0.70 8.86
CA TRP A 123 2.91 0.95 9.79
C TRP A 123 4.17 1.34 9.02
N VAL A 124 4.99 2.20 9.64
CA VAL A 124 6.30 2.57 9.09
C VAL A 124 7.33 1.60 9.62
N SER A 125 7.89 0.79 8.73
CA SER A 125 8.91 -0.21 9.13
C SER A 125 10.10 0.47 9.80
N PRO A 126 10.49 0.02 10.99
CA PRO A 126 11.69 0.51 11.64
C PRO A 126 12.95 0.00 10.94
N GLN A 127 14.01 0.83 10.89
CA GLN A 127 15.27 0.45 10.28
C GLN A 127 16.44 1.16 10.98
N PRO A 128 17.50 0.44 11.39
CA PRO A 128 18.73 1.07 11.86
C PRO A 128 19.49 1.67 10.65
N LEU A 129 19.87 2.95 10.75
CA LEU A 129 20.64 3.65 9.72
C LEU A 129 21.72 4.50 10.40
N ALA A 130 22.97 4.04 10.40
CA ALA A 130 24.11 4.75 10.98
C ALA A 130 24.79 5.65 9.92
N ALA A 131 24.06 6.61 9.38
CA ALA A 131 24.53 7.55 8.38
C ALA A 131 23.78 8.88 8.47
N ASP A 132 24.40 9.95 7.96
CA ASP A 132 23.75 11.24 7.76
C ASP A 132 22.77 11.16 6.59
N PHE A 133 21.64 11.83 6.68
CA PHE A 133 20.65 11.86 5.61
C PHE A 133 19.75 13.11 5.67
N PHE A 134 19.06 13.40 4.57
CA PHE A 134 17.90 14.28 4.55
C PHE A 134 16.64 13.47 4.78
N GLY A 135 15.80 13.93 5.71
CA GLY A 135 14.58 13.25 6.09
C GLY A 135 13.51 14.20 6.60
N VAL A 136 12.47 13.64 7.18
CA VAL A 136 11.34 14.38 7.74
C VAL A 136 11.20 14.05 9.22
N MET A 137 11.16 15.08 10.07
CA MET A 137 10.65 14.93 11.42
C MET A 137 9.15 15.22 11.45
N ALA A 138 8.37 14.43 12.18
CA ALA A 138 6.93 14.61 12.29
C ALA A 138 6.44 14.37 13.72
N GLY A 139 5.30 14.96 14.08
CA GLY A 139 4.70 14.78 15.40
C GLY A 139 3.62 15.80 15.71
N TYR A 140 3.18 15.81 16.97
CA TYR A 140 2.06 16.61 17.46
C TYR A 140 2.50 17.64 18.51
N PRO A 141 3.22 18.71 18.14
CA PRO A 141 3.64 19.73 19.09
C PRO A 141 2.42 20.45 19.70
N ALA A 142 2.54 20.86 20.96
CA ALA A 142 1.48 21.59 21.65
C ALA A 142 1.11 22.91 20.94
N ARG A 143 2.09 23.54 20.32
CA ARG A 143 1.95 24.79 19.54
C ARG A 143 1.40 24.60 18.12
N GLY A 144 1.23 23.34 17.65
CA GLY A 144 0.74 23.05 16.31
C GLY A 144 -0.78 22.90 16.25
N THR A 145 -1.33 23.10 15.06
CA THR A 145 -2.76 22.93 14.75
C THR A 145 -3.17 21.46 14.63
N GLY A 146 -2.22 20.58 14.43
CA GLY A 146 -2.40 19.13 14.25
C GLY A 146 -1.04 18.45 14.13
N MET A 147 -0.93 17.50 13.21
CA MET A 147 0.35 16.89 12.86
C MET A 147 1.22 17.90 12.13
N MET A 148 2.41 18.13 12.63
CA MET A 148 3.39 19.05 12.06
C MET A 148 4.58 18.27 11.55
N GLY A 149 5.22 18.76 10.49
CA GLY A 149 6.44 18.21 9.93
C GLY A 149 7.47 19.26 9.59
N GLU A 150 8.70 18.80 9.36
CA GLU A 150 9.79 19.64 8.85
C GLU A 150 10.83 18.78 8.15
N ASP A 151 11.29 19.23 6.97
CA ASP A 151 12.40 18.61 6.27
C ASP A 151 13.70 18.98 6.96
N VAL A 152 14.53 18.00 7.28
CA VAL A 152 15.70 18.19 8.12
C VAL A 152 16.90 17.40 7.60
N PHE A 153 18.09 17.88 7.95
CA PHE A 153 19.31 17.09 7.89
C PHE A 153 19.54 16.43 9.23
N ALA A 154 19.62 15.12 9.26
CA ALA A 154 19.92 14.29 10.42
C ALA A 154 21.40 13.94 10.44
N ASP A 155 22.09 14.39 11.46
CA ASP A 155 23.53 14.18 11.68
C ASP A 155 23.74 13.00 12.63
N ALA A 156 24.33 11.91 12.14
CA ALA A 156 24.70 10.71 12.87
C ALA A 156 26.17 10.70 13.30
N SER A 157 26.95 11.74 12.99
CA SER A 157 28.40 11.80 13.19
C SER A 157 28.81 12.05 14.66
N ASN A 158 28.17 11.32 15.58
CA ASN A 158 28.46 11.35 17.01
C ASN A 158 28.64 9.94 17.59
N SER A 159 29.26 9.84 18.76
CA SER A 159 29.53 8.58 19.44
C SER A 159 28.40 8.09 20.37
N PHE A 160 27.25 8.77 20.37
CA PHE A 160 26.21 8.54 21.36
C PHE A 160 25.00 7.72 20.84
N GLY A 161 25.01 7.29 19.57
CA GLY A 161 23.87 6.53 19.01
C GLY A 161 22.58 7.37 18.90
N VAL A 162 22.70 8.65 18.58
CA VAL A 162 21.58 9.58 18.40
C VAL A 162 21.74 10.31 17.08
N TYR A 163 20.62 10.83 16.53
CA TYR A 163 20.68 11.86 15.51
C TYR A 163 20.55 13.24 16.12
N GLN A 164 21.40 14.16 15.65
CA GLN A 164 21.27 15.59 15.94
C GLN A 164 20.62 16.29 14.76
N VAL A 165 19.60 17.10 15.05
CA VAL A 165 18.87 17.88 14.07
C VAL A 165 18.88 19.34 14.45
N ARG A 166 19.22 20.24 13.52
CA ARG A 166 19.28 21.71 13.77
C ARG A 166 17.91 22.37 13.58
N SER A 167 16.88 21.76 14.13
CA SER A 167 15.50 22.26 14.18
C SER A 167 14.70 21.54 15.25
N GLY A 168 13.48 21.98 15.57
CA GLY A 168 12.63 21.33 16.54
C GLY A 168 11.17 21.71 16.40
N LEU A 169 10.30 20.69 16.49
CA LEU A 169 8.85 20.88 16.51
C LEU A 169 8.36 21.45 17.85
N GLY A 170 9.06 21.17 18.95
CA GLY A 170 8.72 21.63 20.30
C GLY A 170 7.98 20.58 21.12
N ALA A 171 7.67 20.97 22.37
CA ALA A 171 7.01 20.12 23.36
C ALA A 171 5.72 19.50 22.80
N GLY A 172 5.50 18.21 23.09
CA GLY A 172 4.39 17.40 22.56
C GLY A 172 4.74 16.63 21.30
N ALA A 173 5.79 16.99 20.55
CA ALA A 173 6.31 16.19 19.45
C ALA A 173 7.17 15.01 19.93
N SER A 174 7.50 14.94 21.21
CA SER A 174 8.25 13.85 21.86
C SER A 174 7.71 12.48 21.46
N GLY A 175 8.59 11.55 21.09
CA GLY A 175 8.24 10.23 20.58
C GLY A 175 7.87 10.21 19.10
N GLY A 176 7.77 11.36 18.44
CA GLY A 176 7.52 11.44 17.00
C GLY A 176 8.69 10.91 16.17
N PRO A 177 8.43 10.40 14.96
CA PRO A 177 9.44 9.74 14.13
C PRO A 177 10.44 10.72 13.52
N LEU A 178 11.65 10.22 13.29
CA LEU A 178 12.54 10.69 12.25
C LEU A 178 12.43 9.72 11.06
N LEU A 179 11.92 10.20 9.94
CA LEU A 179 11.62 9.42 8.74
C LEU A 179 12.74 9.57 7.72
N HIS A 180 13.15 8.45 7.15
CA HIS A 180 14.06 8.38 6.02
C HIS A 180 13.37 7.73 4.82
N THR A 181 13.48 8.35 3.63
CA THR A 181 12.92 7.80 2.39
C THR A 181 14.04 7.53 1.39
N SER A 182 14.14 6.29 0.94
CA SER A 182 15.12 5.87 -0.07
C SER A 182 14.47 4.89 -1.03
N GLY A 183 14.67 5.08 -2.34
CA GLY A 183 14.07 4.22 -3.36
C GLY A 183 12.54 4.15 -3.33
N GLY A 184 11.87 5.21 -2.82
CA GLY A 184 10.41 5.25 -2.66
C GLY A 184 9.88 4.55 -1.41
N VAL A 185 10.76 3.97 -0.58
CA VAL A 185 10.40 3.33 0.70
C VAL A 185 10.69 4.28 1.86
N THR A 186 9.70 4.53 2.70
CA THR A 186 9.85 5.33 3.92
C THR A 186 10.01 4.42 5.14
N THR A 187 11.02 4.69 5.95
CA THR A 187 11.32 3.96 7.20
C THR A 187 11.41 4.94 8.37
N VAL A 188 11.14 4.47 9.59
CA VAL A 188 11.45 5.21 10.81
C VAL A 188 12.82 4.77 11.32
N VAL A 189 13.71 5.74 11.57
CA VAL A 189 15.10 5.48 11.98
C VAL A 189 15.40 5.94 13.40
N GLY A 190 14.49 6.69 14.01
CA GLY A 190 14.61 7.17 15.38
C GLY A 190 13.34 7.81 15.91
N SER A 191 13.32 8.02 17.23
CA SER A 191 12.23 8.61 18.01
C SER A 191 12.71 9.90 18.68
N LEU A 192 11.93 10.97 18.64
CA LEU A 192 12.27 12.27 19.23
C LEU A 192 12.38 12.14 20.76
N SER A 193 13.58 12.32 21.28
CA SER A 193 13.87 12.31 22.71
C SER A 193 13.81 13.71 23.31
N SER A 194 14.64 14.62 22.83
CA SER A 194 14.76 15.94 23.45
C SER A 194 14.96 17.06 22.45
N GLY A 195 14.79 18.28 22.90
CA GLY A 195 15.03 19.49 22.12
C GLY A 195 15.30 20.70 23.02
N ASN A 196 15.88 21.76 22.46
CA ASN A 196 16.10 22.98 23.23
C ASN A 196 14.83 23.84 23.31
N SER A 197 14.75 24.71 24.29
CA SER A 197 13.60 25.61 24.51
C SER A 197 13.33 26.59 23.37
N SER A 198 14.33 26.85 22.54
CA SER A 198 14.21 27.71 21.35
C SER A 198 13.72 26.96 20.11
N ASN A 199 13.59 25.64 20.18
CA ASN A 199 13.24 24.76 19.06
C ASN A 199 14.18 24.91 17.85
N THR A 200 15.47 25.12 18.11
CA THR A 200 16.53 25.23 17.09
C THR A 200 17.40 23.98 17.01
N SER A 201 17.19 23.02 17.91
CA SER A 201 17.85 21.73 17.88
C SER A 201 16.98 20.65 18.51
N SER A 202 17.12 19.42 18.03
CA SER A 202 16.48 18.23 18.56
C SER A 202 17.44 17.06 18.53
N THR A 203 17.29 16.14 19.50
CA THR A 203 18.00 14.88 19.60
C THR A 203 17.02 13.74 19.47
N TYR A 204 17.31 12.80 18.56
CA TYR A 204 16.52 11.58 18.35
C TYR A 204 17.28 10.38 18.87
N ALA A 205 16.65 9.58 19.72
CA ALA A 205 17.10 8.23 20.01
C ALA A 205 17.13 7.42 18.72
N ALA A 206 18.30 6.98 18.29
CA ALA A 206 18.47 6.33 17.00
C ALA A 206 18.35 4.81 17.11
N LEU A 207 17.72 4.17 16.11
CA LEU A 207 17.63 2.70 16.10
C LEU A 207 18.99 2.02 15.89
N TYR A 208 19.99 2.72 15.35
CA TYR A 208 21.37 2.22 15.29
C TYR A 208 22.14 2.36 16.62
N GLY A 209 21.58 3.07 17.62
CA GLY A 209 22.18 3.20 18.95
C GLY A 209 22.41 1.83 19.62
N GLU A 210 23.30 1.81 20.61
CA GLU A 210 23.76 0.57 21.26
C GLU A 210 22.59 -0.30 21.75
N GLY A 211 22.38 -1.46 21.10
CA GLY A 211 21.34 -2.44 21.44
C GLY A 211 19.90 -1.95 21.23
N ASN A 212 19.67 -0.80 20.56
CA ASN A 212 18.32 -0.27 20.33
C ASN A 212 17.55 -1.13 19.35
N TRP A 213 18.21 -1.59 18.30
CA TRP A 213 17.57 -2.43 17.27
C TRP A 213 17.12 -3.78 17.84
N GLU A 214 18.02 -4.46 18.55
CA GLU A 214 17.72 -5.75 19.16
C GLU A 214 16.63 -5.62 20.23
N TRP A 215 16.68 -4.55 21.04
CA TRP A 215 15.67 -4.27 22.04
C TRP A 215 14.31 -4.00 21.42
N LEU A 216 14.24 -3.18 20.36
CA LEU A 216 12.98 -2.87 19.68
C LEU A 216 12.33 -4.14 19.12
N ASN A 217 13.11 -4.96 18.41
CA ASN A 217 12.59 -6.22 17.85
C ASN A 217 12.11 -7.17 18.95
N ALA A 218 12.82 -7.28 20.06
CA ALA A 218 12.40 -8.11 21.19
C ALA A 218 11.11 -7.57 21.85
N ALA A 219 10.97 -6.24 21.99
CA ALA A 219 9.77 -5.61 22.55
C ALA A 219 8.55 -5.81 21.63
N MET A 220 8.71 -5.65 20.32
CA MET A 220 7.65 -5.91 19.34
C MET A 220 7.24 -7.38 19.35
N ALA A 221 8.20 -8.31 19.30
CA ALA A 221 7.90 -9.75 19.34
C ALA A 221 7.16 -10.17 20.63
N ALA A 222 7.49 -9.56 21.78
CA ALA A 222 6.77 -9.81 23.02
C ALA A 222 5.33 -9.28 23.01
N ASN A 223 5.04 -8.28 22.20
CA ASN A 223 3.69 -7.74 22.04
C ASN A 223 2.80 -8.58 21.11
N ASP A 224 3.37 -9.45 20.26
CA ASP A 224 2.60 -10.32 19.36
C ASP A 224 1.61 -11.21 20.14
N ASP A 225 1.95 -11.59 21.39
CA ASP A 225 1.05 -12.36 22.27
C ASP A 225 -0.23 -11.59 22.63
N LEU A 226 -0.21 -10.25 22.60
CA LEU A 226 -1.38 -9.43 22.89
C LEU A 226 -2.49 -9.55 21.83
N ILE A 227 -2.09 -9.91 20.61
CA ILE A 227 -2.97 -10.11 19.46
C ILE A 227 -2.99 -11.57 18.99
N ALA A 228 -2.41 -12.48 19.76
CA ALA A 228 -2.41 -13.91 19.44
C ALA A 228 -3.85 -14.43 19.26
N GLY A 229 -4.07 -15.13 18.13
CA GLY A 229 -5.40 -15.63 17.75
C GLY A 229 -6.34 -14.60 17.13
N THR A 230 -5.96 -13.33 17.00
CA THR A 230 -6.70 -12.35 16.18
C THR A 230 -6.33 -12.54 14.71
N LEU A 231 -7.34 -12.53 13.84
CA LEU A 231 -7.10 -12.59 12.39
C LEU A 231 -6.81 -11.19 11.85
N GLN A 232 -5.85 -11.10 10.92
CA GLN A 232 -5.55 -9.88 10.18
C GLN A 232 -6.76 -9.52 9.29
N SER A 233 -7.17 -8.24 9.30
CA SER A 233 -8.28 -7.75 8.49
C SER A 233 -7.85 -6.88 7.32
N ALA A 234 -6.59 -6.40 7.29
CA ALA A 234 -6.06 -5.60 6.19
C ALA A 234 -4.73 -6.15 5.69
N PHE A 235 -4.56 -6.14 4.35
CA PHE A 235 -3.40 -6.63 3.65
C PHE A 235 -2.89 -5.52 2.72
N VAL A 236 -1.64 -5.15 2.84
CA VAL A 236 -1.01 -4.08 2.06
C VAL A 236 0.17 -4.67 1.28
N GLY A 237 0.09 -4.57 -0.04
CA GLY A 237 1.17 -4.92 -0.95
C GLY A 237 2.26 -3.85 -1.03
N THR A 238 3.22 -4.07 -1.88
CA THR A 238 4.41 -3.24 -2.10
C THR A 238 4.31 -2.49 -3.44
N ALA A 239 5.44 -2.11 -4.03
CA ALA A 239 5.50 -1.61 -5.40
C ALA A 239 5.82 -2.73 -6.43
N ALA A 240 5.96 -3.97 -5.98
CA ALA A 240 6.19 -5.15 -6.81
C ALA A 240 4.87 -5.90 -7.08
N ASN A 241 4.93 -6.92 -7.92
CA ASN A 241 3.79 -7.82 -8.13
C ASN A 241 3.59 -8.70 -6.89
N ASP A 242 2.55 -8.44 -6.10
CA ASP A 242 2.28 -9.14 -4.87
C ASP A 242 1.21 -10.23 -5.03
N VAL A 243 1.31 -11.27 -4.20
CA VAL A 243 0.27 -12.31 -4.08
C VAL A 243 -0.21 -12.32 -2.64
N MET A 244 -1.46 -11.92 -2.43
CA MET A 244 -2.07 -11.80 -1.12
C MET A 244 -3.17 -12.83 -0.93
N THR A 245 -3.29 -13.36 0.28
CA THR A 245 -4.37 -14.31 0.65
C THR A 245 -5.03 -13.81 1.93
N GLY A 246 -6.34 -13.70 1.93
CA GLY A 246 -7.14 -13.31 3.09
C GLY A 246 -7.40 -14.45 4.08
N ASN A 247 -8.43 -14.25 4.86
CA ASN A 247 -8.92 -15.21 5.84
C ASN A 247 -10.46 -15.17 5.90
N THR A 248 -11.06 -15.70 6.95
CA THR A 248 -12.53 -15.80 7.07
C THR A 248 -13.24 -14.50 7.43
N LEU A 249 -12.51 -13.39 7.65
CA LEU A 249 -13.09 -12.07 7.90
C LEU A 249 -13.39 -11.35 6.58
N ASP A 250 -14.13 -10.24 6.70
CA ASP A 250 -14.21 -9.24 5.64
C ASP A 250 -12.88 -8.47 5.61
N ASN A 251 -12.06 -8.71 4.58
CA ASN A 251 -10.73 -8.17 4.49
C ASN A 251 -10.66 -6.93 3.57
N THR A 252 -9.65 -6.09 3.80
CA THR A 252 -9.26 -5.00 2.91
C THR A 252 -7.90 -5.31 2.30
N PHE A 253 -7.81 -5.26 0.97
CA PHE A 253 -6.56 -5.43 0.22
C PHE A 253 -6.20 -4.12 -0.48
N SER A 254 -4.95 -3.70 -0.32
CA SER A 254 -4.34 -2.60 -1.08
C SER A 254 -3.12 -3.15 -1.81
N GLY A 255 -3.22 -3.36 -3.13
CA GLY A 255 -2.13 -3.94 -3.92
C GLY A 255 -0.92 -3.04 -4.00
N GLY A 256 -1.12 -1.75 -4.25
CA GLY A 256 -0.02 -0.79 -4.43
C GLY A 256 0.26 -0.50 -5.89
N LEU A 257 1.55 -0.44 -6.24
CA LEU A 257 2.01 -0.45 -7.63
C LEU A 257 2.34 -1.89 -8.03
N GLY A 258 2.32 -2.18 -9.32
CA GLY A 258 2.61 -3.52 -9.82
C GLY A 258 1.39 -4.19 -10.41
N ARG A 259 1.45 -5.50 -10.55
CA ARG A 259 0.32 -6.35 -10.92
C ARG A 259 0.05 -7.32 -9.77
N ASP A 260 -0.95 -6.99 -8.98
CA ASP A 260 -1.23 -7.65 -7.71
C ASP A 260 -2.34 -8.69 -7.84
N THR A 261 -2.21 -9.76 -7.10
CA THR A 261 -3.14 -10.89 -7.12
C THR A 261 -3.69 -11.17 -5.73
N VAL A 262 -5.01 -11.22 -5.61
CA VAL A 262 -5.67 -11.73 -4.41
C VAL A 262 -6.18 -13.15 -4.67
N VAL A 263 -5.92 -14.05 -3.71
CA VAL A 263 -6.22 -15.48 -3.80
C VAL A 263 -7.41 -15.80 -2.92
N PHE A 264 -8.40 -16.49 -3.51
CA PHE A 264 -9.63 -16.96 -2.89
C PHE A 264 -9.66 -18.49 -2.86
N ALA A 265 -10.13 -19.06 -1.75
CA ALA A 265 -10.11 -20.51 -1.52
C ALA A 265 -11.14 -21.31 -2.35
N GLY A 266 -12.24 -20.68 -2.74
CA GLY A 266 -13.34 -21.33 -3.44
C GLY A 266 -13.28 -21.26 -4.96
N ALA A 267 -14.21 -21.95 -5.62
CA ALA A 267 -14.41 -21.84 -7.07
C ALA A 267 -14.99 -20.48 -7.44
N ARG A 268 -14.63 -19.93 -8.62
CA ARG A 268 -15.08 -18.61 -9.10
C ARG A 268 -16.60 -18.41 -9.02
N SER A 269 -17.37 -19.47 -9.28
CA SER A 269 -18.83 -19.43 -9.23
C SER A 269 -19.42 -19.22 -7.83
N SER A 270 -18.62 -19.40 -6.78
CA SER A 270 -19.02 -19.17 -5.39
C SER A 270 -18.87 -17.71 -4.94
N TYR A 271 -18.47 -16.80 -5.82
CA TYR A 271 -18.24 -15.40 -5.48
C TYR A 271 -19.02 -14.45 -6.39
N THR A 272 -19.49 -13.36 -5.81
CA THR A 272 -19.94 -12.18 -6.57
C THR A 272 -18.82 -11.15 -6.59
N ILE A 273 -18.53 -10.60 -7.77
CA ILE A 273 -17.56 -9.51 -7.97
C ILE A 273 -18.33 -8.27 -8.38
N SER A 274 -18.04 -7.14 -7.76
CA SER A 274 -18.57 -5.84 -8.09
C SER A 274 -17.42 -4.85 -8.24
N VAL A 275 -17.09 -4.48 -9.48
CA VAL A 275 -16.00 -3.55 -9.77
C VAL A 275 -16.53 -2.12 -9.65
N GLY A 276 -16.03 -1.36 -8.68
CA GLY A 276 -16.32 0.06 -8.48
C GLY A 276 -15.24 0.97 -9.06
N ILE A 277 -15.43 2.27 -8.93
CA ILE A 277 -14.48 3.28 -9.47
C ILE A 277 -13.16 3.27 -8.67
N THR A 278 -13.23 3.10 -7.36
CA THR A 278 -12.07 3.17 -6.45
C THR A 278 -11.69 1.84 -5.83
N ALA A 279 -12.61 0.89 -5.79
CA ALA A 279 -12.39 -0.41 -5.18
C ALA A 279 -13.31 -1.47 -5.81
N THR A 280 -12.84 -2.72 -5.78
CA THR A 280 -13.60 -3.90 -6.17
C THR A 280 -14.05 -4.62 -4.90
N THR A 281 -15.33 -5.00 -4.84
CA THR A 281 -15.83 -5.87 -3.77
C THR A 281 -15.96 -7.30 -4.29
N VAL A 282 -15.42 -8.25 -3.53
CA VAL A 282 -15.52 -9.69 -3.79
C VAL A 282 -16.21 -10.32 -2.59
N ARG A 283 -17.42 -10.85 -2.80
CA ARG A 283 -18.20 -11.49 -1.73
C ARG A 283 -18.25 -12.99 -1.95
N ASP A 284 -17.82 -13.73 -0.95
CA ASP A 284 -18.01 -15.15 -0.87
C ASP A 284 -19.46 -15.49 -0.51
N LEU A 285 -20.08 -16.40 -1.28
CA LEU A 285 -21.42 -16.89 -1.03
C LEU A 285 -21.44 -18.07 -0.04
N ALA A 286 -20.27 -18.65 0.26
CA ALA A 286 -20.11 -19.70 1.27
C ALA A 286 -19.79 -19.07 2.63
N PRO A 287 -20.63 -19.26 3.65
CA PRO A 287 -20.40 -18.69 4.98
C PRO A 287 -19.08 -19.20 5.61
N GLY A 288 -18.32 -18.27 6.21
CA GLY A 288 -17.15 -18.61 7.03
C GLY A 288 -15.93 -19.09 6.25
N ARG A 289 -15.85 -18.83 4.91
CA ARG A 289 -14.68 -19.16 4.09
C ARG A 289 -13.80 -17.91 3.87
N ASP A 290 -14.18 -16.99 2.99
CA ASP A 290 -13.35 -15.82 2.66
C ASP A 290 -14.03 -14.47 3.00
N GLY A 291 -15.34 -14.46 3.40
CA GLY A 291 -16.03 -13.22 3.80
C GLY A 291 -16.43 -12.32 2.61
N THR A 292 -16.44 -11.02 2.86
CA THR A 292 -16.71 -9.97 1.85
C THR A 292 -15.53 -9.00 1.84
N ASP A 293 -14.72 -9.06 0.79
CA ASP A 293 -13.47 -8.36 0.71
C ASP A 293 -13.56 -7.10 -0.15
N THR A 294 -12.78 -6.08 0.22
CA THR A 294 -12.64 -4.82 -0.52
C THR A 294 -11.22 -4.69 -1.04
N LEU A 295 -11.07 -4.52 -2.35
CA LEU A 295 -9.77 -4.52 -3.03
C LEU A 295 -9.54 -3.19 -3.74
N ALA A 296 -8.38 -2.57 -3.53
CA ALA A 296 -7.90 -1.38 -4.22
C ALA A 296 -6.53 -1.65 -4.85
N GLY A 297 -6.30 -1.24 -6.11
CA GLY A 297 -5.03 -1.48 -6.79
C GLY A 297 -4.69 -2.97 -6.93
N VAL A 298 -5.67 -3.81 -7.26
CA VAL A 298 -5.51 -5.25 -7.48
C VAL A 298 -5.98 -5.59 -8.89
N GLU A 299 -5.11 -6.17 -9.70
CA GLU A 299 -5.34 -6.45 -11.12
C GLU A 299 -5.81 -7.88 -11.38
N ARG A 300 -5.56 -8.80 -10.46
CA ARG A 300 -5.82 -10.23 -10.65
C ARG A 300 -6.53 -10.84 -9.44
N LEU A 301 -7.55 -11.64 -9.70
CA LEU A 301 -8.18 -12.51 -8.72
C LEU A 301 -7.90 -13.97 -9.13
N ARG A 302 -7.47 -14.79 -8.19
CA ARG A 302 -7.23 -16.21 -8.40
C ARG A 302 -8.18 -17.03 -7.53
N PHE A 303 -8.94 -17.90 -8.16
CA PHE A 303 -9.87 -18.83 -7.54
C PHE A 303 -9.38 -20.28 -7.69
N ALA A 304 -10.03 -21.22 -7.04
CA ALA A 304 -9.65 -22.64 -7.10
C ALA A 304 -9.72 -23.23 -8.52
N ASP A 305 -10.58 -22.70 -9.39
CA ASP A 305 -10.89 -23.23 -10.73
C ASP A 305 -10.63 -22.25 -11.88
N GLY A 306 -10.02 -21.10 -11.62
CA GLY A 306 -9.75 -20.08 -12.64
C GLY A 306 -9.36 -18.74 -12.07
N SER A 307 -9.26 -17.74 -12.92
CA SER A 307 -8.84 -16.38 -12.55
C SER A 307 -9.66 -15.32 -13.26
N VAL A 308 -9.63 -14.10 -12.71
CA VAL A 308 -10.27 -12.92 -13.29
C VAL A 308 -9.24 -11.78 -13.35
N ALA A 309 -9.16 -11.09 -14.48
CA ALA A 309 -8.37 -9.88 -14.66
C ALA A 309 -9.28 -8.65 -14.60
N LEU A 310 -8.92 -7.67 -13.78
CA LEU A 310 -9.71 -6.47 -13.49
C LEU A 310 -9.25 -5.23 -14.25
N ASP A 311 -8.02 -5.20 -14.76
CA ASP A 311 -7.38 -4.08 -15.46
C ASP A 311 -7.88 -3.90 -16.90
N LEU A 312 -9.19 -3.64 -17.05
CA LEU A 312 -9.81 -3.45 -18.39
C LEU A 312 -9.35 -2.19 -19.12
N ASN A 313 -8.67 -1.28 -18.45
CA ASN A 313 -7.92 -0.16 -19.03
C ASN A 313 -6.43 -0.51 -19.31
N GLY A 314 -6.01 -1.72 -18.99
CA GLY A 314 -4.66 -2.27 -19.16
C GLY A 314 -4.67 -3.54 -20.02
N ASN A 315 -3.84 -4.52 -19.63
CA ASN A 315 -3.61 -5.75 -20.40
C ASN A 315 -4.86 -6.61 -20.60
N ALA A 316 -5.77 -6.63 -19.63
CA ALA A 316 -7.04 -7.36 -19.78
C ALA A 316 -7.92 -6.76 -20.88
N GLY A 317 -8.03 -5.43 -20.94
CA GLY A 317 -8.78 -4.77 -22.00
C GLY A 317 -8.14 -4.93 -23.38
N VAL A 318 -6.81 -4.84 -23.48
CA VAL A 318 -6.08 -5.10 -24.72
C VAL A 318 -6.33 -6.55 -25.18
N THR A 319 -6.21 -7.52 -24.26
CA THR A 319 -6.50 -8.94 -24.59
C THR A 319 -7.92 -9.12 -25.14
N ALA A 320 -8.93 -8.58 -24.45
CA ALA A 320 -10.33 -8.70 -24.89
C ALA A 320 -10.54 -8.08 -26.29
N LYS A 321 -9.96 -6.92 -26.57
CA LYS A 321 -10.02 -6.25 -27.87
C LYS A 321 -9.38 -7.04 -29.00
N ILE A 322 -8.19 -7.64 -28.75
CA ILE A 322 -7.52 -8.53 -29.71
C ILE A 322 -8.41 -9.75 -30.01
N LEU A 323 -8.93 -10.39 -28.95
CA LEU A 323 -9.79 -11.57 -29.13
C LEU A 323 -11.03 -11.24 -29.96
N GLY A 324 -11.67 -10.11 -29.69
CA GLY A 324 -12.83 -9.65 -30.45
C GLY A 324 -12.51 -9.39 -31.93
N ALA A 325 -11.46 -8.65 -32.21
CA ALA A 325 -11.10 -8.24 -33.56
C ALA A 325 -10.56 -9.43 -34.43
N VAL A 326 -9.78 -10.33 -33.83
CA VAL A 326 -9.12 -11.41 -34.59
C VAL A 326 -9.95 -12.70 -34.63
N PHE A 327 -10.53 -13.09 -33.47
CA PHE A 327 -11.23 -14.39 -33.33
C PHE A 327 -12.75 -14.23 -33.23
N GLY A 328 -13.26 -12.97 -33.21
CA GLY A 328 -14.66 -12.64 -33.05
C GLY A 328 -15.11 -12.57 -31.59
N LYS A 329 -16.23 -11.87 -31.35
CA LYS A 329 -16.72 -11.53 -30.00
C LYS A 329 -16.89 -12.73 -29.05
N GLN A 330 -17.20 -13.92 -29.58
CA GLN A 330 -17.37 -15.13 -28.76
C GLN A 330 -16.04 -15.62 -28.14
N ALA A 331 -14.91 -15.27 -28.76
CA ALA A 331 -13.60 -15.67 -28.29
C ALA A 331 -13.21 -15.01 -26.96
N VAL A 332 -13.84 -13.88 -26.62
CA VAL A 332 -13.61 -13.18 -25.35
C VAL A 332 -14.02 -14.05 -24.14
N ALA A 333 -15.02 -14.93 -24.33
CA ALA A 333 -15.42 -15.91 -23.30
C ALA A 333 -14.50 -17.15 -23.24
N ASN A 334 -13.55 -17.29 -24.16
CA ASN A 334 -12.61 -18.40 -24.15
C ASN A 334 -11.47 -18.12 -23.14
N LYS A 335 -11.60 -18.69 -21.96
CA LYS A 335 -10.67 -18.50 -20.85
C LYS A 335 -9.22 -18.87 -21.18
N ALA A 336 -9.00 -19.89 -22.03
CA ALA A 336 -7.66 -20.28 -22.45
C ALA A 336 -7.03 -19.23 -23.37
N TYR A 337 -7.78 -18.71 -24.34
CA TYR A 337 -7.30 -17.63 -25.22
C TYR A 337 -7.03 -16.34 -24.44
N ALA A 338 -7.91 -15.98 -23.49
CA ALA A 338 -7.70 -14.86 -22.59
C ALA A 338 -6.42 -15.05 -21.76
N GLY A 339 -6.17 -16.23 -21.23
CA GLY A 339 -4.96 -16.57 -20.49
C GLY A 339 -3.68 -16.44 -21.32
N ILE A 340 -3.70 -16.89 -22.58
CA ILE A 340 -2.57 -16.74 -23.50
C ILE A 340 -2.27 -15.25 -23.77
N GLY A 341 -3.29 -14.47 -24.11
CA GLY A 341 -3.13 -13.03 -24.40
C GLY A 341 -2.60 -12.26 -23.19
N LEU A 342 -3.16 -12.53 -22.02
CA LEU A 342 -2.69 -11.94 -20.75
C LEU A 342 -1.24 -12.33 -20.44
N ASN A 343 -0.88 -13.61 -20.59
CA ASN A 343 0.49 -14.04 -20.31
C ASN A 343 1.53 -13.36 -21.19
N LEU A 344 1.21 -13.15 -22.47
CA LEU A 344 2.09 -12.46 -23.40
C LEU A 344 2.27 -10.98 -23.01
N LEU A 345 1.16 -10.26 -22.77
CA LEU A 345 1.19 -8.84 -22.39
C LEU A 345 1.80 -8.64 -21.00
N ASP A 346 1.46 -9.46 -20.05
CA ASP A 346 1.97 -9.45 -18.67
C ASP A 346 3.48 -9.81 -18.63
N GLY A 347 3.95 -10.58 -19.60
CA GLY A 347 5.36 -10.86 -19.84
C GLY A 347 6.11 -9.73 -20.54
N GLY A 348 5.44 -8.60 -20.85
CA GLY A 348 6.05 -7.41 -21.44
C GLY A 348 6.05 -7.40 -22.98
N MET A 349 5.36 -8.34 -23.64
CA MET A 349 5.21 -8.30 -25.10
C MET A 349 4.35 -7.08 -25.50
N LEU A 350 4.79 -6.35 -26.53
CA LEU A 350 4.07 -5.15 -26.98
C LEU A 350 2.74 -5.53 -27.63
N TYR A 351 1.75 -4.65 -27.57
CA TYR A 351 0.43 -4.83 -28.17
C TYR A 351 0.52 -5.23 -29.67
N LEU A 352 1.39 -4.56 -30.43
CA LEU A 352 1.61 -4.86 -31.86
C LEU A 352 2.11 -6.29 -32.09
N ASP A 353 3.00 -6.76 -31.22
CA ASP A 353 3.56 -8.11 -31.34
C ASP A 353 2.54 -9.18 -30.96
N VAL A 354 1.74 -8.93 -29.91
CA VAL A 354 0.64 -9.83 -29.54
C VAL A 354 -0.42 -9.88 -30.63
N MET A 355 -0.74 -8.74 -31.27
CA MET A 355 -1.64 -8.70 -32.42
C MET A 355 -1.07 -9.52 -33.61
N THR A 356 0.25 -9.45 -33.85
CA THR A 356 0.92 -10.26 -34.87
C THR A 356 0.80 -11.75 -34.57
N VAL A 357 1.05 -12.15 -33.31
CA VAL A 357 0.89 -13.54 -32.84
C VAL A 357 -0.55 -14.01 -33.03
N ALA A 358 -1.53 -13.19 -32.65
CA ALA A 358 -2.96 -13.52 -32.75
C ALA A 358 -3.38 -13.73 -34.23
N LEU A 359 -2.99 -12.81 -35.13
CA LEU A 359 -3.31 -12.93 -36.55
C LEU A 359 -2.66 -14.19 -37.17
N ASN A 360 -1.39 -14.44 -36.87
CA ASN A 360 -0.71 -15.63 -37.36
C ASN A 360 -1.30 -16.93 -36.80
N ALA A 361 -1.76 -16.93 -35.55
CA ALA A 361 -2.43 -18.09 -34.94
C ALA A 361 -3.78 -18.37 -35.60
N HIS A 362 -4.51 -17.33 -35.99
CA HIS A 362 -5.85 -17.47 -36.57
C HIS A 362 -5.82 -17.75 -38.09
N LEU A 363 -4.97 -17.03 -38.83
CA LEU A 363 -4.97 -17.05 -40.31
C LEU A 363 -3.78 -17.81 -40.91
N GLY A 364 -2.78 -18.17 -40.11
CA GLY A 364 -1.49 -18.67 -40.58
C GLY A 364 -0.47 -17.56 -40.90
N ALA A 365 0.78 -17.88 -40.79
CA ALA A 365 1.87 -16.96 -41.17
C ALA A 365 1.82 -16.69 -42.67
N GLY A 366 1.88 -15.41 -43.08
CA GLY A 366 1.81 -14.99 -44.48
C GLY A 366 0.40 -14.98 -45.09
N ALA A 367 -0.63 -14.87 -44.30
CA ALA A 367 -2.01 -14.65 -44.74
C ALA A 367 -2.09 -13.52 -45.77
N THR A 368 -2.96 -13.65 -46.79
CA THR A 368 -3.15 -12.57 -47.78
C THR A 368 -3.78 -11.33 -47.14
N HIS A 369 -3.55 -10.18 -47.73
CA HIS A 369 -4.12 -8.92 -47.27
C HIS A 369 -5.66 -8.97 -47.26
N GLU A 370 -6.26 -9.62 -48.27
CA GLU A 370 -7.70 -9.83 -48.36
C GLU A 370 -8.23 -10.68 -47.20
N ALA A 371 -7.53 -11.74 -46.84
CA ALA A 371 -7.90 -12.60 -45.71
C ALA A 371 -7.88 -11.83 -44.39
N VAL A 372 -6.82 -11.03 -44.17
CA VAL A 372 -6.69 -10.18 -42.97
C VAL A 372 -7.84 -9.17 -42.90
N VAL A 373 -8.08 -8.40 -43.99
CA VAL A 373 -9.16 -7.40 -44.03
C VAL A 373 -10.53 -8.04 -43.82
N THR A 374 -10.79 -9.16 -44.53
CA THR A 374 -12.08 -9.85 -44.43
C THR A 374 -12.34 -10.33 -42.99
N THR A 375 -11.33 -10.91 -42.33
CA THR A 375 -11.46 -11.40 -40.97
C THR A 375 -11.72 -10.25 -39.98
N LEU A 376 -10.85 -9.24 -39.98
CA LEU A 376 -10.97 -8.10 -39.05
C LEU A 376 -12.31 -7.37 -39.23
N TYR A 377 -12.68 -7.08 -40.50
CA TYR A 377 -13.92 -6.37 -40.78
C TYR A 377 -15.14 -7.19 -40.36
N THR A 378 -15.19 -8.47 -40.72
CA THR A 378 -16.32 -9.35 -40.39
C THR A 378 -16.49 -9.49 -38.87
N ASN A 379 -15.39 -9.66 -38.14
CA ASN A 379 -15.45 -9.83 -36.70
C ASN A 379 -15.93 -8.56 -35.97
N VAL A 380 -15.49 -7.39 -36.44
CA VAL A 380 -15.80 -6.10 -35.81
C VAL A 380 -17.18 -5.59 -36.23
N VAL A 381 -17.49 -5.63 -37.53
CA VAL A 381 -18.70 -5.06 -38.08
C VAL A 381 -19.89 -6.04 -38.09
N GLY A 382 -19.58 -7.32 -38.09
CA GLY A 382 -20.58 -8.41 -38.02
C GLY A 382 -21.03 -8.94 -39.36
N PHE A 383 -20.53 -8.42 -40.49
CA PHE A 383 -20.80 -8.90 -41.84
C PHE A 383 -19.59 -8.69 -42.76
N ALA A 384 -19.53 -9.39 -43.88
CA ALA A 384 -18.43 -9.30 -44.84
C ALA A 384 -18.27 -7.90 -45.45
N PRO A 385 -17.03 -7.43 -45.71
CA PRO A 385 -16.80 -6.13 -46.37
C PRO A 385 -17.37 -6.15 -47.79
N THR A 386 -17.91 -5.01 -48.27
CA THR A 386 -18.20 -4.82 -49.68
C THR A 386 -16.91 -4.84 -50.51
N ALA A 387 -16.99 -5.09 -51.82
CA ALA A 387 -15.79 -5.07 -52.71
C ALA A 387 -15.01 -3.74 -52.63
N ALA A 388 -15.73 -2.62 -52.49
CA ALA A 388 -15.11 -1.29 -52.37
C ALA A 388 -14.35 -1.14 -51.02
N VAL A 389 -14.92 -1.58 -49.92
CA VAL A 389 -14.30 -1.56 -48.58
C VAL A 389 -13.09 -2.52 -48.53
N LEU A 390 -13.24 -3.72 -49.08
CA LEU A 390 -12.14 -4.69 -49.18
C LEU A 390 -10.97 -4.10 -49.95
N ALA A 391 -11.23 -3.54 -51.14
CA ALA A 391 -10.20 -2.93 -51.97
C ALA A 391 -9.48 -1.76 -51.28
N TYR A 392 -10.25 -0.92 -50.56
CA TYR A 392 -9.71 0.21 -49.81
C TYR A 392 -8.69 -0.24 -48.74
N TYR A 393 -9.07 -1.12 -47.82
CA TYR A 393 -8.20 -1.56 -46.75
C TYR A 393 -7.04 -2.47 -47.25
N THR A 394 -7.29 -3.28 -48.26
CA THR A 394 -6.22 -4.06 -48.92
C THR A 394 -5.20 -3.12 -49.58
N GLY A 395 -5.63 -2.02 -50.21
CA GLY A 395 -4.75 -0.98 -50.73
C GLY A 395 -3.86 -0.31 -49.67
N LEU A 396 -4.39 -0.08 -48.48
CA LEU A 396 -3.61 0.45 -47.34
C LEU A 396 -2.50 -0.52 -46.90
N LEU A 397 -2.77 -1.82 -46.90
CA LEU A 397 -1.76 -2.86 -46.63
C LEU A 397 -0.73 -2.98 -47.74
N GLN A 398 -1.16 -2.94 -49.01
CA GLN A 398 -0.28 -3.03 -50.19
C GLN A 398 0.65 -1.83 -50.31
N SER A 399 0.18 -0.62 -49.97
CA SER A 399 0.99 0.61 -49.97
C SER A 399 1.96 0.68 -48.78
N GLY A 400 1.86 -0.23 -47.81
CA GLY A 400 2.68 -0.19 -46.59
C GLY A 400 2.24 0.89 -45.60
N GLN A 401 1.10 1.56 -45.81
CA GLN A 401 0.57 2.53 -44.87
C GLN A 401 0.18 1.85 -43.54
N TYR A 402 -0.29 0.61 -43.61
CA TYR A 402 -0.51 -0.26 -42.46
C TYR A 402 0.19 -1.60 -42.66
N THR A 403 0.64 -2.21 -41.57
CA THR A 403 0.94 -3.64 -41.53
C THR A 403 -0.32 -4.41 -41.12
N PRO A 404 -0.41 -5.72 -41.34
CA PRO A 404 -1.52 -6.53 -40.86
C PRO A 404 -1.80 -6.31 -39.37
N ALA A 405 -0.76 -6.26 -38.53
CA ALA A 405 -0.89 -6.05 -37.08
C ALA A 405 -1.36 -4.63 -36.73
N SER A 406 -0.83 -3.59 -37.38
CA SER A 406 -1.28 -2.22 -37.10
C SER A 406 -2.72 -1.95 -37.56
N LEU A 407 -3.16 -2.59 -38.67
CA LEU A 407 -4.55 -2.59 -39.08
C LEU A 407 -5.43 -3.37 -38.08
N GLY A 408 -4.92 -4.49 -37.56
CA GLY A 408 -5.59 -5.25 -36.49
C GLY A 408 -5.78 -4.43 -35.21
N MET A 409 -4.76 -3.67 -34.81
CA MET A 409 -4.88 -2.74 -33.69
C MET A 409 -5.92 -1.66 -33.93
N LEU A 410 -5.93 -1.05 -35.14
CA LEU A 410 -6.95 -0.07 -35.50
C LEU A 410 -8.35 -0.68 -35.38
N ALA A 411 -8.57 -1.89 -35.91
CA ALA A 411 -9.82 -2.60 -35.82
C ALA A 411 -10.22 -2.91 -34.37
N ALA A 412 -9.27 -3.35 -33.55
CA ALA A 412 -9.48 -3.69 -32.15
C ALA A 412 -9.91 -2.48 -31.29
N GLU A 413 -9.41 -1.28 -31.60
CA GLU A 413 -9.73 -0.03 -30.88
C GLU A 413 -11.00 0.67 -31.36
N THR A 414 -11.67 0.16 -32.40
CA THR A 414 -12.93 0.77 -32.89
C THR A 414 -14.04 0.68 -31.86
N PRO A 415 -14.93 1.68 -31.78
CA PRO A 415 -16.15 1.61 -30.97
C PRO A 415 -17.00 0.36 -31.26
N ASP A 416 -17.06 -0.07 -32.52
CA ASP A 416 -17.82 -1.25 -32.92
C ASP A 416 -17.28 -2.53 -32.26
N ASN A 417 -15.95 -2.71 -32.20
CA ASN A 417 -15.36 -3.84 -31.50
C ASN A 417 -15.64 -3.75 -30.00
N VAL A 418 -15.40 -2.59 -29.38
CA VAL A 418 -15.60 -2.35 -27.94
C VAL A 418 -17.05 -2.65 -27.53
N ILE A 419 -18.02 -2.25 -28.32
CA ILE A 419 -19.44 -2.55 -28.10
C ILE A 419 -19.72 -4.04 -28.34
N SER A 420 -19.21 -4.60 -29.44
CA SER A 420 -19.45 -6.00 -29.83
C SER A 420 -18.97 -6.99 -28.77
N ILE A 421 -17.80 -6.76 -28.15
CA ILE A 421 -17.25 -7.58 -27.07
C ILE A 421 -17.85 -7.27 -25.69
N ASN A 422 -18.77 -6.31 -25.61
CA ASN A 422 -19.34 -5.85 -24.34
C ASN A 422 -18.27 -5.43 -23.31
N LEU A 423 -17.31 -4.62 -23.70
CA LEU A 423 -16.21 -4.20 -22.81
C LEU A 423 -16.73 -3.50 -21.56
N THR A 424 -17.85 -2.78 -21.63
CA THR A 424 -18.51 -2.14 -20.48
C THR A 424 -19.00 -3.20 -19.46
N GLY A 425 -19.57 -4.32 -19.92
CA GLY A 425 -19.97 -5.42 -19.04
C GLY A 425 -18.77 -6.12 -18.41
N LEU A 426 -17.70 -6.31 -19.18
CA LEU A 426 -16.43 -6.82 -18.65
C LEU A 426 -15.83 -5.89 -17.60
N ALA A 427 -15.93 -4.57 -17.78
CA ALA A 427 -15.44 -3.61 -16.77
C ALA A 427 -16.17 -3.73 -15.43
N ALA A 428 -17.41 -4.22 -15.41
CA ALA A 428 -18.16 -4.46 -14.18
C ALA A 428 -17.87 -5.82 -13.51
N ALA A 429 -17.35 -6.81 -14.27
CA ALA A 429 -17.20 -8.21 -13.79
C ALA A 429 -15.77 -8.75 -13.89
N GLY A 430 -14.91 -8.09 -14.66
CA GLY A 430 -13.58 -8.58 -15.02
C GLY A 430 -13.59 -9.54 -16.22
N LEU A 431 -12.41 -9.88 -16.72
CA LEU A 431 -12.17 -10.85 -17.79
C LEU A 431 -11.77 -12.19 -17.17
N ASP A 432 -12.63 -13.18 -17.29
CA ASP A 432 -12.32 -14.55 -16.86
C ASP A 432 -11.20 -15.16 -17.71
N TYR A 433 -10.23 -15.82 -17.09
CA TYR A 433 -9.15 -16.49 -17.80
C TYR A 433 -8.63 -17.73 -17.07
N THR A 434 -7.96 -18.60 -17.82
CA THR A 434 -7.18 -19.72 -17.26
C THR A 434 -5.70 -19.33 -17.34
N PRO A 435 -4.98 -19.23 -16.21
CA PRO A 435 -3.55 -18.98 -16.23
C PRO A 435 -2.81 -20.00 -17.07
N THR A 436 -1.88 -19.58 -17.91
CA THR A 436 -0.95 -20.48 -18.61
C THR A 436 0.22 -20.78 -17.67
N ALA A 437 0.65 -22.04 -17.67
CA ALA A 437 1.76 -22.50 -16.83
C ALA A 437 3.09 -21.85 -17.24
#